data_56339616f339d14b6ee71674b5a908d9
#
_entry.id   56339616f339d14b6ee71674b5a908d9
#
_cell.length_a   1.000
_cell.length_b   1.000
_cell.length_c   1.000
_cell.angle_alpha   90.00
_cell.angle_beta   90.00
_cell.angle_gamma   90.00
#
_symmetry.space_group_name_H-M   'P 1'
#
loop_
_entity.id
_entity.type
_entity.pdbx_description
1 polymer ?
#
loop_
_entity_poly.entity_id
_entity_poly.type
_entity_poly.pdbx_seq_one_letter_code
_entity_poly.pdbx_strand_id
1 'polypeptide(L)'
;MMLELLPITSPYAVGVRVSGKVNQDDMETVAKAMEAKLKKEDQLGMYIELDHFEGFTLRGFLREARFVFRFMNHITRTAMVGDSRWFNRAAAVIARFFPNVEIEHFTPLQRDEALIWVAEKDAEVY
;
A
#
# COMPACT_ATOMS: atom_id res chain seq x y z
N MET A 1 14.15 0.41 11.51
CA MET A 1 12.99 0.62 10.91
C MET A 1 13.14 0.78 9.50
N MET A 2 12.25 0.36 8.75
CA MET A 2 12.36 0.71 7.39
C MET A 2 11.17 0.39 6.56
N LEU A 3 11.10 1.10 5.45
CA LEU A 3 10.16 0.85 4.40
C LEU A 3 10.99 0.37 3.22
N GLU A 4 10.81 -0.86 2.86
CA GLU A 4 11.62 -1.50 1.83
C GLU A 4 10.76 -1.75 0.59
N LEU A 5 11.23 -1.30 -0.57
CA LEU A 5 10.55 -1.59 -1.81
C LEU A 5 10.73 -3.04 -2.19
N LEU A 6 9.64 -3.70 -2.49
CA LEU A 6 9.69 -5.09 -2.94
C LEU A 6 9.61 -5.12 -4.48
N PRO A 7 10.40 -5.97 -5.12
CA PRO A 7 10.35 -6.06 -6.58
C PRO A 7 9.06 -6.76 -7.02
N ILE A 8 8.21 -6.02 -7.71
CA ILE A 8 7.00 -6.57 -8.31
C ILE A 8 7.09 -6.34 -9.80
N THR A 9 7.05 -7.42 -10.57
CA THR A 9 7.22 -7.33 -12.00
C THR A 9 6.01 -6.75 -12.72
N SER A 10 4.83 -6.86 -12.13
CA SER A 10 3.62 -6.32 -12.73
C SER A 10 3.69 -4.80 -12.84
N PRO A 11 3.32 -4.22 -13.99
CA PRO A 11 3.25 -2.76 -14.11
C PRO A 11 2.05 -2.18 -13.36
N TYR A 12 1.15 -3.01 -12.85
CA TYR A 12 -0.09 -2.57 -12.21
C TYR A 12 -0.01 -2.54 -10.69
N ALA A 13 1.14 -2.84 -10.10
CA ALA A 13 1.24 -2.92 -8.65
C ALA A 13 2.60 -2.44 -8.14
N VAL A 14 2.58 -1.93 -6.90
CA VAL A 14 3.78 -1.56 -6.16
C VAL A 14 3.75 -2.31 -4.83
N GLY A 15 4.88 -2.83 -4.41
CA GLY A 15 4.98 -3.57 -3.16
C GLY A 15 5.97 -2.95 -2.20
N VAL A 16 5.63 -2.97 -0.93
CA VAL A 16 6.50 -2.48 0.13
C VAL A 16 6.45 -3.41 1.32
N ARG A 17 7.57 -3.50 2.04
CA ARG A 17 7.63 -4.14 3.35
C ARG A 17 7.89 -3.06 4.37
N VAL A 18 7.06 -3.02 5.40
CA VAL A 18 7.16 -2.02 6.45
C VAL A 18 7.57 -2.69 7.74
N SER A 19 8.66 -2.22 8.36
CA SER A 19 9.12 -2.75 9.64
C SER A 19 9.48 -1.59 10.55
N GLY A 20 9.27 -1.75 11.85
CA GLY A 20 9.54 -0.70 12.81
C GLY A 20 8.72 0.55 12.53
N LYS A 21 9.38 1.69 12.52
CA LYS A 21 8.75 2.98 12.25
C LYS A 21 9.20 3.51 10.89
N VAL A 22 8.26 4.11 10.17
CA VAL A 22 8.52 4.65 8.84
C VAL A 22 8.94 6.12 8.96
N ASN A 23 9.95 6.52 8.19
CA ASN A 23 10.39 7.91 8.15
C ASN A 23 10.15 8.55 6.77
N GLN A 24 10.44 9.82 6.68
CA GLN A 24 10.16 10.60 5.47
C GLN A 24 10.98 10.14 4.25
N ASP A 25 12.23 9.78 4.45
CA ASP A 25 13.08 9.33 3.34
C ASP A 25 12.55 8.03 2.73
N ASP A 26 12.03 7.14 3.60
CA ASP A 26 11.42 5.91 3.13
C ASP A 26 10.19 6.20 2.27
N MET A 27 9.39 7.18 2.69
CA MET A 27 8.20 7.57 1.95
C MET A 27 8.55 8.12 0.57
N GLU A 28 9.62 8.90 0.49
CA GLU A 28 10.05 9.44 -0.80
C GLU A 28 10.51 8.36 -1.77
N THR A 29 11.16 7.32 -1.25
CA THR A 29 11.58 6.19 -2.10
C THR A 29 10.36 5.50 -2.72
N VAL A 30 9.33 5.28 -1.92
CA VAL A 30 8.09 4.69 -2.42
C VAL A 30 7.40 5.61 -3.41
N ALA A 31 7.39 6.91 -3.13
CA ALA A 31 6.77 7.89 -4.02
C ALA A 31 7.38 7.85 -5.41
N LYS A 32 8.69 7.78 -5.49
CA LYS A 32 9.37 7.75 -6.78
C LYS A 32 9.02 6.48 -7.57
N ALA A 33 8.92 5.34 -6.87
CA ALA A 33 8.56 4.10 -7.52
C ALA A 33 7.12 4.15 -8.05
N MET A 34 6.21 4.73 -7.27
CA MET A 34 4.82 4.88 -7.70
C MET A 34 4.71 5.82 -8.89
N GLU A 35 5.42 6.96 -8.84
CA GLU A 35 5.41 7.91 -9.94
C GLU A 35 5.90 7.28 -11.23
N ALA A 36 6.92 6.43 -11.16
CA ALA A 36 7.45 5.76 -12.34
C ALA A 36 6.40 4.87 -12.99
N LYS A 37 5.64 4.13 -12.18
CA LYS A 37 4.59 3.25 -12.71
C LYS A 37 3.37 4.03 -13.18
N LEU A 38 3.05 5.14 -12.52
CA LEU A 38 1.92 5.97 -12.91
C LEU A 38 2.11 6.71 -14.23
N LYS A 39 3.32 6.75 -14.75
CA LYS A 39 3.54 7.30 -16.08
C LYS A 39 2.91 6.45 -17.17
N LYS A 40 2.72 5.16 -16.90
CA LYS A 40 2.17 4.22 -17.86
C LYS A 40 0.77 3.73 -17.49
N GLU A 41 0.44 3.74 -16.21
CA GLU A 41 -0.84 3.26 -15.72
C GLU A 41 -1.47 4.30 -14.83
N ASP A 42 -2.75 4.57 -15.01
CA ASP A 42 -3.46 5.57 -14.21
C ASP A 42 -3.76 5.09 -12.80
N GLN A 43 -3.83 3.78 -12.61
CA GLN A 43 -4.20 3.19 -11.34
C GLN A 43 -3.31 2.02 -11.02
N LEU A 44 -3.04 1.82 -9.73
CA LEU A 44 -2.16 0.76 -9.24
C LEU A 44 -2.79 0.01 -8.09
N GLY A 45 -2.37 -1.23 -7.91
CA GLY A 45 -2.59 -1.96 -6.68
C GLY A 45 -1.40 -1.74 -5.76
N MET A 46 -1.62 -1.84 -4.47
CA MET A 46 -0.55 -1.72 -3.48
C MET A 46 -0.49 -2.96 -2.60
N TYR A 47 0.69 -3.54 -2.51
CA TYR A 47 0.96 -4.68 -1.64
C TYR A 47 1.77 -4.17 -0.45
N ILE A 48 1.26 -4.35 0.75
CA ILE A 48 1.95 -3.91 1.96
C ILE A 48 2.17 -5.10 2.87
N GLU A 49 3.43 -5.39 3.17
CA GLU A 49 3.80 -6.46 4.07
C GLU A 49 4.26 -5.86 5.39
N LEU A 50 3.57 -6.20 6.47
CA LEU A 50 3.89 -5.69 7.80
C LEU A 50 4.77 -6.71 8.52
N ASP A 51 6.01 -6.32 8.82
CA ASP A 51 6.98 -7.17 9.47
C ASP A 51 7.47 -6.46 10.73
N HIS A 52 6.98 -6.88 11.89
CA HIS A 52 7.31 -6.22 13.15
C HIS A 52 7.04 -4.72 13.12
N PHE A 53 5.92 -4.35 12.53
CA PHE A 53 5.54 -2.95 12.40
C PHE A 53 5.19 -2.37 13.76
N GLU A 54 5.81 -1.25 14.12
CA GLU A 54 5.58 -0.59 15.39
C GLU A 54 4.57 0.55 15.30
N GLY A 55 4.08 0.82 14.11
CA GLY A 55 3.05 1.81 13.91
C GLY A 55 3.58 3.16 13.49
N PHE A 56 2.69 4.13 13.51
CA PHE A 56 3.02 5.52 13.22
C PHE A 56 2.21 6.39 14.16
N THR A 57 2.71 7.60 14.41
CA THR A 57 2.00 8.54 15.28
C THR A 57 0.99 9.32 14.46
N LEU A 58 -0.05 9.82 15.13
CA LEU A 58 -1.02 10.68 14.48
C LEU A 58 -0.33 11.94 13.91
N ARG A 59 0.61 12.48 14.66
CA ARG A 59 1.37 13.66 14.20
C ARG A 59 2.15 13.34 12.92
N GLY A 60 2.81 12.18 12.87
CA GLY A 60 3.53 11.76 11.68
C GLY A 60 2.61 11.57 10.50
N PHE A 61 1.45 10.96 10.73
CA PHE A 61 0.45 10.76 9.68
C PHE A 61 -0.01 12.10 9.13
N LEU A 62 -0.33 13.07 9.99
CA LEU A 62 -0.80 14.37 9.55
C LEU A 62 0.28 15.13 8.77
N ARG A 63 1.54 14.96 9.16
CA ARG A 63 2.64 15.57 8.42
C ARG A 63 2.73 15.06 7.00
N GLU A 64 2.50 13.77 6.81
CA GLU A 64 2.61 13.12 5.51
C GLU A 64 1.26 12.97 4.79
N ALA A 65 0.21 13.58 5.33
CA ALA A 65 -1.14 13.43 4.79
C ALA A 65 -1.23 13.83 3.32
N ARG A 66 -0.53 14.91 2.94
CA ARG A 66 -0.54 15.38 1.56
C ARG A 66 -0.01 14.30 0.62
N PHE A 67 1.06 13.63 1.03
CA PHE A 67 1.65 12.54 0.26
C PHE A 67 0.65 11.39 0.13
N VAL A 68 0.05 10.98 1.26
CA VAL A 68 -0.90 9.88 1.28
C VAL A 68 -2.09 10.19 0.35
N PHE A 69 -2.69 11.36 0.47
CA PHE A 69 -3.83 11.74 -0.35
C PHE A 69 -3.49 11.77 -1.83
N ARG A 70 -2.29 12.27 -2.15
CA ARG A 70 -1.86 12.33 -3.55
C ARG A 70 -1.82 10.97 -4.21
N PHE A 71 -1.28 9.95 -3.53
CA PHE A 71 -1.10 8.64 -4.14
C PHE A 71 -2.29 7.72 -3.96
N MET A 72 -3.02 7.83 -2.86
CA MET A 72 -4.17 6.95 -2.63
C MET A 72 -5.28 7.14 -3.66
N ASN A 73 -5.35 8.30 -4.28
CA ASN A 73 -6.32 8.52 -5.34
C ASN A 73 -6.06 7.66 -6.58
N HIS A 74 -4.84 7.14 -6.71
CA HIS A 74 -4.47 6.27 -7.82
C HIS A 74 -4.44 4.80 -7.44
N ILE A 75 -4.78 4.47 -6.19
CA ILE A 75 -4.75 3.10 -5.71
C ILE A 75 -6.17 2.53 -5.78
N THR A 76 -6.31 1.36 -6.40
CA THR A 76 -7.61 0.68 -6.49
C THR A 76 -7.74 -0.45 -5.49
N ARG A 77 -6.64 -1.14 -5.20
CA ARG A 77 -6.62 -2.26 -4.27
C ARG A 77 -5.42 -2.17 -3.37
N THR A 78 -5.61 -2.48 -2.11
CA THR A 78 -4.51 -2.54 -1.14
C THR A 78 -4.59 -3.89 -0.43
N ALA A 79 -3.57 -4.71 -0.58
CA ALA A 79 -3.44 -5.96 0.16
C ALA A 79 -2.51 -5.73 1.33
N MET A 80 -2.95 -6.08 2.53
CA MET A 80 -2.11 -5.99 3.71
C MET A 80 -1.82 -7.38 4.23
N VAL A 81 -0.54 -7.73 4.26
CA VAL A 81 -0.08 -9.03 4.72
C VAL A 81 0.53 -8.85 6.10
N GLY A 82 -0.01 -9.53 7.11
CA GLY A 82 0.50 -9.44 8.46
C GLY A 82 -0.58 -9.48 9.53
N ASP A 83 -0.35 -8.77 10.61
CA ASP A 83 -1.23 -8.78 11.78
C ASP A 83 -2.56 -8.07 11.48
N SER A 84 -3.66 -8.77 11.79
CA SER A 84 -5.00 -8.26 11.53
C SER A 84 -5.35 -7.00 12.32
N ARG A 85 -4.68 -6.75 13.44
CA ARG A 85 -4.95 -5.54 14.22
C ARG A 85 -4.59 -4.29 13.42
N TRP A 86 -3.45 -4.31 12.74
CA TRP A 86 -3.05 -3.18 11.91
C TRP A 86 -3.94 -3.05 10.68
N PHE A 87 -4.35 -4.19 10.11
CA PHE A 87 -5.30 -4.16 9.01
C PHE A 87 -6.61 -3.46 9.42
N ASN A 88 -7.16 -3.83 10.57
CA ASN A 88 -8.43 -3.26 11.02
C ASN A 88 -8.34 -1.74 11.20
N ARG A 89 -7.22 -1.27 11.74
CA ARG A 89 -7.01 0.18 11.91
C ARG A 89 -6.86 0.88 10.56
N ALA A 90 -6.07 0.32 9.67
CA ALA A 90 -5.85 0.91 8.35
C ALA A 90 -7.14 0.89 7.53
N ALA A 91 -7.89 -0.20 7.60
CA ALA A 91 -9.13 -0.33 6.85
C ALA A 91 -10.16 0.73 7.28
N ALA A 92 -10.23 1.01 8.58
CA ALA A 92 -11.16 2.03 9.07
C ALA A 92 -10.83 3.41 8.52
N VAL A 93 -9.53 3.75 8.47
CA VAL A 93 -9.09 5.04 7.93
C VAL A 93 -9.33 5.11 6.43
N ILE A 94 -8.96 4.06 5.70
CA ILE A 94 -9.11 4.03 4.25
C ILE A 94 -10.58 4.09 3.85
N ALA A 95 -11.43 3.35 4.54
CA ALA A 95 -12.85 3.34 4.23
C ALA A 95 -13.48 4.73 4.40
N ARG A 96 -13.00 5.48 5.37
CA ARG A 96 -13.52 6.82 5.64
C ARG A 96 -13.08 7.84 4.60
N PHE A 97 -11.82 7.82 4.22
CA PHE A 97 -11.25 8.86 3.35
C PHE A 97 -11.10 8.44 1.89
N PHE A 98 -11.10 7.15 1.61
CA PHE A 98 -10.89 6.63 0.26
C PHE A 98 -11.86 5.49 -0.02
N PRO A 99 -13.16 5.80 -0.12
CA PRO A 99 -14.17 4.74 -0.21
C PRO A 99 -14.11 3.89 -1.48
N ASN A 100 -13.36 4.35 -2.48
CA ASN A 100 -13.24 3.60 -3.73
C ASN A 100 -12.07 2.61 -3.72
N VAL A 101 -11.29 2.57 -2.67
CA VAL A 101 -10.16 1.64 -2.55
C VAL A 101 -10.63 0.35 -1.89
N GLU A 102 -10.39 -0.77 -2.56
CA GLU A 102 -10.65 -2.06 -1.95
C GLU A 102 -9.44 -2.43 -1.09
N ILE A 103 -9.69 -2.87 0.14
CA ILE A 103 -8.61 -3.27 1.04
C ILE A 103 -8.90 -4.66 1.57
N GLU A 104 -7.90 -5.52 1.60
CA GLU A 104 -8.06 -6.89 2.02
C GLU A 104 -6.87 -7.36 2.83
N HIS A 105 -7.14 -8.19 3.84
CA HIS A 105 -6.12 -8.73 4.70
C HIS A 105 -5.72 -10.13 4.25
N PHE A 106 -4.42 -10.39 4.27
CA PHE A 106 -3.87 -11.71 3.96
C PHE A 106 -2.89 -12.11 5.05
N THR A 107 -2.84 -13.40 5.36
CA THR A 107 -1.83 -13.91 6.28
C THR A 107 -0.50 -14.05 5.54
N PRO A 108 0.64 -14.18 6.26
CA PRO A 108 1.92 -14.40 5.60
C PRO A 108 1.96 -15.64 4.70
N LEU A 109 1.14 -16.64 4.98
CA LEU A 109 1.06 -17.83 4.14
C LEU A 109 0.31 -17.56 2.83
N GLN A 110 -0.44 -16.49 2.77
CA GLN A 110 -1.21 -16.12 1.59
C GLN A 110 -0.54 -15.02 0.77
N ARG A 111 0.76 -14.87 0.94
CA ARG A 111 1.52 -13.83 0.27
C ARG A 111 1.37 -13.87 -1.25
N ASP A 112 1.42 -15.06 -1.83
CA ASP A 112 1.28 -15.22 -3.28
C ASP A 112 -0.11 -14.82 -3.76
N GLU A 113 -1.13 -15.17 -2.99
CA GLU A 113 -2.51 -14.77 -3.33
C GLU A 113 -2.65 -13.25 -3.30
N ALA A 114 -2.04 -12.61 -2.31
CA ALA A 114 -2.09 -11.15 -2.18
C ALA A 114 -1.42 -10.48 -3.37
N LEU A 115 -0.28 -10.99 -3.79
CA LEU A 115 0.45 -10.44 -4.94
C LEU A 115 -0.35 -10.56 -6.23
N ILE A 116 -1.00 -11.70 -6.42
CA ILE A 116 -1.85 -11.91 -7.60
C ILE A 116 -3.02 -10.95 -7.58
N TRP A 117 -3.67 -10.82 -6.44
CA TRP A 117 -4.84 -9.97 -6.31
C TRP A 117 -4.56 -8.49 -6.61
N VAL A 118 -3.45 -7.95 -6.08
CA VAL A 118 -3.14 -6.53 -6.32
C VAL A 118 -2.63 -6.28 -7.72
N ALA A 119 -2.09 -7.29 -8.38
CA ALA A 119 -1.54 -7.14 -9.72
C ALA A 119 -2.61 -7.30 -10.81
N GLU A 120 -3.83 -7.73 -10.46
CA GLU A 120 -4.88 -7.84 -11.43
C GLU A 120 -5.30 -6.46 -11.91
N LYS A 121 -5.26 -6.26 -13.20
CA LYS A 121 -5.84 -5.06 -13.76
C LYS A 121 -7.34 -5.20 -13.65
N ASP A 122 -8.00 -4.11 -13.29
CA ASP A 122 -9.43 -4.11 -13.08
C ASP A 122 -10.11 -4.55 -14.34
N ALA A 123 -10.74 -5.68 -14.23
CA ALA A 123 -11.13 -6.24 -15.43
C ALA A 123 -12.47 -6.02 -15.77
N GLU A 124 -12.98 -5.09 -15.60
CA GLU A 124 -14.11 -4.95 -15.88
C GLU A 124 -14.40 -5.12 -16.99
N VAL A 125 -14.39 -5.33 -17.36
CA VAL A 125 -14.46 -5.43 -18.21
C VAL A 125 -14.98 -5.94 -19.15
N TYR A 126 -15.42 -6.40 -19.39
CA TYR A 126 -15.97 -6.82 -20.55
C TYR A 126 -17.39 -7.01 -20.52
#